data_a70be1be6adba7c9c5e2e2cc6f13c698
#
_entry.id   a70be1be6adba7c9c5e2e2cc6f13c698
#
_cell.length_a   1.000
_cell.length_b   1.000
_cell.length_c   1.000
_cell.angle_alpha   90.00
_cell.angle_beta   90.00
_cell.angle_gamma   90.00
#
_symmetry.space_group_name_H-M   'P 1'
#
loop_
_entity.id
_entity.type
_entity.pdbx_description
1 polymer ?
#
loop_
_entity_poly.entity_id
_entity_poly.type
_entity_poly.pdbx_seq_one_letter_code
_entity_poly.pdbx_strand_id
1 'polypeptide(L)'
;MAITESRHPGEFLLSEADGTLSREVVTISNSIAIKAGQVLGKVTADGKYNFYDNADTIPGTGVAAAVALYPLSATETNRKITVVFRAAEVISAGLEWNGAVTNDINAGIADLATKNIIVR
;
A
#
# COMPACT_ATOMS: atom_id res chain seq x y z
N MET A 1 9.00 -30.52 4.47
CA MET A 1 9.26 -29.07 4.67
C MET A 1 8.35 -28.27 3.77
N ALA A 2 7.60 -27.35 4.35
CA ALA A 2 6.78 -26.44 3.56
C ALA A 2 7.62 -25.22 3.12
N ILE A 3 7.53 -24.86 1.86
CA ILE A 3 8.17 -23.67 1.32
C ILE A 3 7.09 -22.62 1.13
N THR A 4 7.27 -21.46 1.77
CA THR A 4 6.34 -20.34 1.64
C THR A 4 6.96 -19.28 0.74
N GLU A 5 6.30 -18.96 -0.36
CA GLU A 5 6.71 -17.86 -1.23
C GLU A 5 6.11 -16.55 -0.74
N SER A 6 6.91 -15.49 -0.79
CA SER A 6 6.43 -14.13 -0.60
C SER A 6 5.64 -13.68 -1.82
N ARG A 7 4.80 -12.67 -1.66
CA ARG A 7 4.07 -12.08 -2.79
C ARG A 7 5.04 -11.47 -3.78
N HIS A 8 4.75 -11.65 -5.05
CA HIS A 8 5.54 -11.08 -6.13
C HIS A 8 5.11 -9.63 -6.41
N PRO A 9 6.04 -8.77 -6.89
CA PRO A 9 5.69 -7.42 -7.31
C PRO A 9 4.55 -7.42 -8.32
N GLY A 10 3.52 -6.59 -8.05
CA GLY A 10 2.39 -6.45 -8.97
C GLY A 10 1.40 -7.60 -9.00
N GLU A 11 1.59 -8.65 -8.22
CA GLU A 11 0.72 -9.83 -8.20
C GLU A 11 -0.74 -9.48 -7.85
N PHE A 12 -0.94 -8.47 -7.02
CA PHE A 12 -2.27 -8.01 -6.60
C PHE A 12 -2.99 -7.17 -7.67
N LEU A 13 -2.28 -6.72 -8.68
CA LEU A 13 -2.79 -5.77 -9.67
C LEU A 13 -3.57 -6.48 -10.76
N LEU A 14 -4.87 -6.17 -10.91
CA LEU A 14 -5.72 -6.71 -11.98
C LEU A 14 -5.65 -5.87 -13.23
N SER A 15 -5.74 -4.54 -13.08
CA SER A 15 -5.65 -3.61 -14.18
C SER A 15 -5.19 -2.25 -13.71
N GLU A 16 -4.62 -1.48 -14.62
CA GLU A 16 -4.23 -0.10 -14.38
C GLU A 16 -4.37 0.70 -15.67
N ALA A 17 -4.33 2.03 -15.56
CA ALA A 17 -4.35 2.90 -16.72
C ALA A 17 -3.06 2.76 -17.54
N ASP A 18 -3.14 3.10 -18.82
CA ASP A 18 -2.00 3.01 -19.74
C ASP A 18 -0.81 3.87 -19.27
N GLY A 19 0.37 3.37 -19.52
CA GLY A 19 1.62 4.04 -19.18
C GLY A 19 1.83 4.07 -17.66
N THR A 20 2.18 5.23 -17.13
CA THR A 20 2.50 5.42 -15.70
C THR A 20 1.43 6.20 -14.93
N LEU A 21 0.27 6.43 -15.52
CA LEU A 21 -0.78 7.25 -14.90
C LEU A 21 -1.20 6.74 -13.52
N SER A 22 -1.30 5.42 -13.33
CA SER A 22 -1.74 4.81 -12.07
C SER A 22 -0.64 4.74 -11.02
N ARG A 23 0.60 5.01 -11.37
CA ARG A 23 1.78 4.81 -10.51
C ARG A 23 2.40 6.11 -10.07
N GLU A 24 2.94 6.09 -8.86
CA GLU A 24 3.75 7.19 -8.32
C GLU A 24 4.94 6.60 -7.59
N VAL A 25 6.02 7.39 -7.49
CA VAL A 25 7.15 7.07 -6.63
C VAL A 25 7.01 7.87 -5.35
N VAL A 26 7.00 7.19 -4.21
CA VAL A 26 6.82 7.81 -2.90
C VAL A 26 7.97 7.44 -1.97
N THR A 27 8.19 8.29 -0.95
CA THR A 27 9.18 8.04 0.09
C THR A 27 8.54 7.29 1.24
N ILE A 28 9.19 6.24 1.71
CA ILE A 28 8.70 5.41 2.82
C ILE A 28 9.36 5.85 4.13
N SER A 29 8.61 5.81 5.22
CA SER A 29 9.12 6.08 6.57
C SER A 29 10.28 5.14 6.92
N ASN A 30 11.20 5.63 7.76
CA ASN A 30 12.39 4.87 8.12
C ASN A 30 12.06 3.61 8.92
N SER A 31 12.90 2.59 8.74
CA SER A 31 12.94 1.39 9.60
C SER A 31 11.71 0.49 9.55
N ILE A 32 10.89 0.60 8.52
CA ILE A 32 9.79 -0.35 8.29
C ILE A 32 10.02 -1.19 7.04
N ALA A 33 9.66 -2.46 7.09
CA ALA A 33 9.71 -3.34 5.94
C ALA A 33 8.35 -3.34 5.24
N ILE A 34 8.36 -3.14 3.93
CA ILE A 34 7.16 -3.10 3.09
C ILE A 34 7.07 -4.39 2.28
N LYS A 35 5.89 -4.97 2.22
CA LYS A 35 5.60 -6.13 1.35
C LYS A 35 4.93 -5.64 0.07
N ALA A 36 5.08 -6.39 -1.01
CA ALA A 36 4.29 -6.13 -2.22
C ALA A 36 2.80 -6.28 -1.90
N GLY A 37 1.99 -5.31 -2.30
CA GLY A 37 0.56 -5.26 -1.95
C GLY A 37 0.26 -4.61 -0.61
N GLN A 38 1.25 -4.06 0.08
CA GLN A 38 1.05 -3.37 1.36
C GLN A 38 0.23 -2.10 1.16
N VAL A 39 -0.86 -1.96 1.90
CA VAL A 39 -1.69 -0.75 1.88
C VAL A 39 -1.04 0.30 2.78
N LEU A 40 -0.87 1.50 2.26
CA LEU A 40 -0.12 2.58 2.90
C LEU A 40 -0.99 3.80 3.14
N GLY A 41 -0.67 4.53 4.22
CA GLY A 41 -1.20 5.86 4.49
C GLY A 41 -0.08 6.89 4.45
N LYS A 42 -0.43 8.15 4.19
CA LYS A 42 0.53 9.25 4.11
C LYS A 42 0.65 9.95 5.46
N VAL A 43 1.86 9.99 6.01
CA VAL A 43 2.13 10.70 7.26
C VAL A 43 2.03 12.20 7.03
N THR A 44 1.18 12.88 7.77
CA THR A 44 0.91 14.32 7.58
C THR A 44 2.15 15.17 7.86
N ALA A 45 2.94 14.81 8.88
CA ALA A 45 4.06 15.64 9.34
C ALA A 45 5.19 15.77 8.33
N ASP A 46 5.54 14.69 7.61
CA ASP A 46 6.71 14.67 6.73
C ASP A 46 6.40 14.26 5.29
N GLY A 47 5.17 13.87 4.99
CA GLY A 47 4.76 13.44 3.66
C GLY A 47 5.28 12.07 3.25
N LYS A 48 5.94 11.35 4.14
CA LYS A 48 6.36 9.97 3.89
C LYS A 48 5.19 9.01 4.07
N TYR A 49 5.32 7.80 3.55
CA TYR A 49 4.28 6.78 3.66
C TYR A 49 4.65 5.73 4.69
N ASN A 50 3.68 5.30 5.47
CA ASN A 50 3.79 4.25 6.46
C ASN A 50 2.61 3.28 6.28
N PHE A 51 2.54 2.23 7.08
CA PHE A 51 1.41 1.32 7.05
C PHE A 51 0.09 2.06 7.28
N TYR A 52 -0.94 1.69 6.52
CA TYR A 52 -2.28 2.15 6.79
C TYR A 52 -2.69 1.68 8.19
N ASP A 53 -3.21 2.60 9.01
CA ASP A 53 -3.68 2.32 10.36
C ASP A 53 -4.92 3.16 10.63
N ASN A 54 -6.09 2.52 10.61
CA ASN A 54 -7.37 3.21 10.78
C ASN A 54 -7.49 3.95 12.11
N ALA A 55 -6.75 3.53 13.14
CA ALA A 55 -6.69 4.22 14.41
C ALA A 55 -5.94 5.56 14.35
N ASP A 56 -5.26 5.83 13.24
CA ASP A 56 -4.51 7.07 13.01
C ASP A 56 -3.44 7.34 14.08
N THR A 57 -2.81 6.27 14.56
CA THR A 57 -1.78 6.36 15.60
C THR A 57 -0.63 7.27 15.16
N ILE A 58 -0.23 7.18 13.89
CA ILE A 58 0.65 8.14 13.25
C ILE A 58 -0.24 9.05 12.42
N PRO A 59 -0.37 10.35 12.75
CA PRO A 59 -1.32 11.25 12.08
C PRO A 59 -1.19 11.24 10.55
N GLY A 60 -2.31 11.02 9.88
CA GLY A 60 -2.42 10.93 8.43
C GLY A 60 -2.54 9.49 7.92
N THR A 61 -2.08 8.50 8.66
CA THR A 61 -2.11 7.10 8.22
C THR A 61 -3.49 6.45 8.39
N GLY A 62 -4.44 7.13 8.99
CA GLY A 62 -5.82 6.65 9.14
C GLY A 62 -6.62 6.61 7.83
N VAL A 63 -6.06 7.10 6.73
CA VAL A 63 -6.67 7.05 5.40
C VAL A 63 -5.76 6.24 4.49
N ALA A 64 -6.30 5.20 3.86
CA ALA A 64 -5.55 4.41 2.89
C ALA A 64 -5.31 5.27 1.62
N ALA A 65 -4.05 5.42 1.23
CA ALA A 65 -3.66 6.35 0.18
C ALA A 65 -2.98 5.70 -1.01
N ALA A 66 -2.37 4.53 -0.84
CA ALA A 66 -1.61 3.88 -1.91
C ALA A 66 -1.41 2.40 -1.60
N VAL A 67 -0.99 1.65 -2.60
CA VAL A 67 -0.65 0.22 -2.45
C VAL A 67 0.76 0.02 -3.02
N ALA A 68 1.66 -0.53 -2.21
CA ALA A 68 3.04 -0.76 -2.60
C ALA A 68 3.13 -1.81 -3.71
N LEU A 69 3.83 -1.47 -4.78
CA LEU A 69 4.01 -2.39 -5.92
C LEU A 69 5.15 -3.36 -5.68
N TYR A 70 6.19 -2.93 -4.96
CA TYR A 70 7.41 -3.71 -4.70
C TYR A 70 7.66 -3.86 -3.21
N PRO A 71 8.36 -4.93 -2.78
CA PRO A 71 8.81 -5.03 -1.40
C PRO A 71 9.97 -4.08 -1.13
N LEU A 72 10.15 -3.69 0.13
CA LEU A 72 11.24 -2.82 0.58
C LEU A 72 11.75 -3.32 1.92
N SER A 73 13.07 -3.55 2.04
CA SER A 73 13.70 -3.94 3.29
C SER A 73 13.75 -2.79 4.29
N ALA A 74 13.63 -3.10 5.57
CA ALA A 74 13.77 -2.11 6.65
C ALA A 74 15.17 -1.48 6.72
N THR A 75 16.18 -2.11 6.12
CA THR A 75 17.57 -1.65 6.11
C THR A 75 17.95 -0.79 4.91
N GLU A 76 17.04 -0.62 3.94
CA GLU A 76 17.27 0.22 2.78
C GLU A 76 17.52 1.67 3.19
N THR A 77 18.45 2.35 2.50
CA THR A 77 18.80 3.75 2.80
C THR A 77 18.00 4.75 1.99
N ASN A 78 17.81 4.54 0.69
CA ASN A 78 16.98 5.40 -0.15
C ASN A 78 15.60 4.79 -0.28
N ARG A 79 14.72 5.16 0.64
CA ARG A 79 13.47 4.45 0.85
C ARG A 79 12.34 4.96 -0.03
N LYS A 80 12.59 4.94 -1.34
CA LYS A 80 11.57 5.28 -2.35
C LYS A 80 11.13 4.03 -3.09
N ILE A 81 9.84 3.86 -3.25
CA ILE A 81 9.29 2.77 -4.04
C ILE A 81 8.16 3.28 -4.93
N THR A 82 7.89 2.52 -5.98
CA THR A 82 6.72 2.75 -6.83
C THR A 82 5.49 2.16 -6.16
N VAL A 83 4.40 2.92 -6.16
CA VAL A 83 3.11 2.50 -5.61
C VAL A 83 2.03 2.62 -6.67
N VAL A 84 0.94 1.88 -6.48
CA VAL A 84 -0.33 2.13 -7.18
C VAL A 84 -1.04 3.24 -6.42
N PHE A 85 -1.30 4.34 -7.09
CA PHE A 85 -1.77 5.58 -6.47
C PHE A 85 -3.19 5.97 -6.91
N ARG A 86 -3.62 5.58 -8.11
CA ARG A 86 -4.93 5.92 -8.68
C ARG A 86 -5.29 5.02 -9.86
N ALA A 87 -6.58 5.00 -10.22
CA ALA A 87 -7.08 4.43 -11.47
C ALA A 87 -6.61 2.99 -11.73
N ALA A 88 -6.90 2.08 -10.81
CA ALA A 88 -6.49 0.69 -10.90
C ALA A 88 -7.53 -0.24 -10.29
N GLU A 89 -7.48 -1.51 -10.65
CA GLU A 89 -8.22 -2.58 -9.99
C GLU A 89 -7.22 -3.53 -9.33
N VAL A 90 -7.50 -3.91 -8.09
CA VAL A 90 -6.61 -4.77 -7.30
C VAL A 90 -7.39 -5.94 -6.69
N ILE A 91 -6.70 -7.05 -6.43
CA ILE A 91 -7.29 -8.25 -5.80
C ILE A 91 -7.15 -8.13 -4.29
N SER A 92 -8.26 -8.21 -3.55
CA SER A 92 -8.23 -8.09 -2.09
C SER A 92 -7.34 -9.14 -1.43
N ALA A 93 -7.33 -10.37 -1.94
CA ALA A 93 -6.48 -11.44 -1.42
C ALA A 93 -4.98 -11.15 -1.56
N GLY A 94 -4.60 -10.26 -2.48
CA GLY A 94 -3.20 -9.86 -2.70
C GLY A 94 -2.75 -8.68 -1.86
N LEU A 95 -3.63 -8.03 -1.10
CA LEU A 95 -3.30 -6.87 -0.29
C LEU A 95 -2.83 -7.27 1.11
N GLU A 96 -1.90 -6.48 1.65
CA GLU A 96 -1.41 -6.60 3.02
C GLU A 96 -1.93 -5.43 3.85
N TRP A 97 -2.56 -5.73 4.97
CA TRP A 97 -3.24 -4.75 5.82
C TRP A 97 -2.59 -4.55 7.19
N ASN A 98 -1.39 -5.09 7.38
CA ASN A 98 -0.62 -4.99 8.63
C ASN A 98 -1.42 -5.41 9.87
N GLY A 99 -2.16 -6.51 9.76
CA GLY A 99 -2.94 -7.06 10.88
C GLY A 99 -4.23 -6.33 11.20
N ALA A 100 -4.72 -5.46 10.30
CA ALA A 100 -5.97 -4.73 10.51
C ALA A 100 -7.18 -5.67 10.61
N VAL A 101 -8.15 -5.30 11.44
CA VAL A 101 -9.42 -6.02 11.56
C VAL A 101 -10.35 -5.70 10.40
N THR A 102 -11.40 -6.51 10.21
CA THR A 102 -12.32 -6.42 9.06
C THR A 102 -12.91 -5.03 8.88
N ASN A 103 -13.34 -4.37 9.96
CA ASN A 103 -13.93 -3.02 9.86
C ASN A 103 -12.92 -1.98 9.36
N ASP A 104 -11.67 -2.09 9.79
CA ASP A 104 -10.60 -1.20 9.38
C ASP A 104 -10.21 -1.46 7.93
N ILE A 105 -10.21 -2.71 7.50
CA ILE A 105 -10.00 -3.09 6.10
C ILE A 105 -11.09 -2.50 5.22
N ASN A 106 -12.35 -2.60 5.63
CA ASN A 106 -13.47 -2.05 4.88
C ASN A 106 -13.38 -0.53 4.74
N ALA A 107 -12.96 0.15 5.81
CA ALA A 107 -12.70 1.60 5.76
C ALA A 107 -11.58 1.94 4.78
N GLY A 108 -10.50 1.16 4.77
CA GLY A 108 -9.40 1.33 3.83
C GLY A 108 -9.81 1.09 2.38
N ILE A 109 -10.64 0.10 2.12
CA ILE A 109 -11.19 -0.17 0.79
C ILE A 109 -12.01 1.03 0.29
N ALA A 110 -12.82 1.62 1.17
CA ALA A 110 -13.59 2.82 0.84
C ALA A 110 -12.68 4.02 0.53
N ASP A 111 -11.60 4.19 1.30
CA ASP A 111 -10.60 5.23 1.05
C ASP A 111 -9.93 5.07 -0.32
N LEU A 112 -9.54 3.84 -0.66
CA LEU A 112 -8.93 3.54 -1.96
C LEU A 112 -9.88 3.83 -3.11
N ALA A 113 -11.17 3.54 -2.93
CA ALA A 113 -12.19 3.83 -3.95
C ALA A 113 -12.26 5.32 -4.29
N THR A 114 -11.97 6.22 -3.34
CA THR A 114 -11.95 7.67 -3.60
C THR A 114 -10.84 8.07 -4.58
N LYS A 115 -9.83 7.23 -4.72
CA LYS A 115 -8.72 7.41 -5.67
C LYS A 115 -8.92 6.58 -6.94
N ASN A 116 -10.11 6.00 -7.12
CA ASN A 116 -10.40 5.06 -8.21
C ASN A 116 -9.48 3.82 -8.18
N ILE A 117 -9.10 3.38 -6.99
CA ILE A 117 -8.46 2.07 -6.78
C ILE A 117 -9.56 1.13 -6.28
N ILE A 118 -10.01 0.24 -7.15
CA ILE A 118 -11.14 -0.63 -6.88
C ILE A 118 -10.65 -1.99 -6.42
N VAL A 119 -11.06 -2.39 -5.23
CA VAL A 119 -10.69 -3.69 -4.65
C VAL A 119 -11.72 -4.73 -5.05
N ARG A 120 -11.29 -5.80 -5.70
CA ARG A 120 -12.13 -6.90 -6.20
C ARG A 120 -12.07 -8.14 -5.33
#